data_0c3687aa86c596bdfc00de5fb36572da
#
_entry.id   0c3687aa86c596bdfc00de5fb36572da
#
_cell.length_a   1.000
_cell.length_b   1.000
_cell.length_c   1.000
_cell.angle_alpha   90.00
_cell.angle_beta   90.00
_cell.angle_gamma   90.00
#
_symmetry.space_group_name_H-M   'P 1'
#
loop_
_entity.id
_entity.type
_entity.pdbx_description
1 polymer ?
#
loop_
_entity_poly.entity_id
_entity_poly.type
_entity_poly.pdbx_seq_one_letter_code
_entity_poly.pdbx_strand_id
1 'polypeptide(L)'
;IRDRDNAILACHPISGNANVEEWWTPLFGPGHVLDTSKYFIVCCNAIGSPYGTLSPLTRKGGEDVSGGTWKCSPHVHAPDEQTEQLWWGPDLPKTTIRDDVRLQKHVLDFLGVEQLACVMGGSIGGATSLEWPLCFPVRFPSSPDALVTMTPEQKPYVRSIVVLAASARHSAWCIAWCEIQRQAIEADTRYQHGRYLLRDPPSGGLAAARMCALMTYRQPHSFERRFSRLRGKSNMTSAPKDSQASTLMEEGGDGDFEEDVAKIREPQAQEQYAVQSYLHHHGAKFLTRFDALCYIHLSDKLDSHDVTRDRASWSQDTSSESAMLKGVLRHLGNAPNSPRVLVLSVTSDMLYTPAEQKAIHDAVPASKLVHIESSEGHDGFLIEYPQIDRAIREFMERLNVSHNPSAL
;
A
#
# COMPACT_ATOMS: atom_id res chain seq x y z
N ILE A 1 24.05 -9.38 -5.30
CA ILE A 1 24.12 -8.03 -4.73
C ILE A 1 25.59 -7.69 -4.60
N ARG A 2 26.12 -6.79 -5.47
CA ARG A 2 27.54 -6.39 -5.39
C ARG A 2 27.79 -5.55 -4.14
N ASP A 3 26.91 -4.57 -3.92
CA ASP A 3 26.98 -3.67 -2.77
C ASP A 3 25.74 -3.95 -1.91
N ARG A 4 25.94 -4.48 -0.72
CA ARG A 4 24.87 -4.90 0.19
C ARG A 4 24.12 -3.72 0.81
N ASP A 5 24.40 -2.50 0.38
CA ASP A 5 23.90 -1.23 0.89
C ASP A 5 23.08 -0.40 -0.12
N ASN A 6 22.80 -0.96 -1.32
CA ASN A 6 22.09 -0.26 -2.40
C ASN A 6 20.69 -0.81 -2.68
N ALA A 7 20.06 -1.46 -1.71
CA ALA A 7 18.69 -1.96 -1.90
C ALA A 7 17.64 -0.85 -1.76
N ILE A 8 16.63 -0.89 -2.63
CA ILE A 8 15.39 -0.12 -2.47
C ILE A 8 14.29 -1.09 -2.09
N LEU A 9 13.60 -0.81 -0.98
CA LEU A 9 12.40 -1.52 -0.59
C LEU A 9 11.18 -0.72 -1.06
N ALA A 10 10.45 -1.24 -2.03
CA ALA A 10 9.17 -0.72 -2.44
C ALA A 10 8.05 -1.36 -1.61
N CYS A 11 7.17 -0.54 -1.05
CA CYS A 11 6.04 -0.98 -0.23
C CYS A 11 4.74 -0.75 -0.99
N HIS A 12 4.01 -1.84 -1.27
CA HIS A 12 2.82 -1.79 -2.12
C HIS A 12 1.59 -1.19 -1.42
N PRO A 13 0.61 -0.63 -2.16
CA PRO A 13 -0.66 -0.16 -1.61
C PRO A 13 -1.56 -1.34 -1.21
N ILE A 14 -2.67 -1.07 -0.51
CA ILE A 14 -3.55 -2.10 0.10
C ILE A 14 -3.98 -3.22 -0.86
N SER A 15 -4.26 -2.89 -2.11
CA SER A 15 -4.66 -3.86 -3.14
C SER A 15 -3.53 -4.26 -4.09
N GLY A 16 -2.30 -3.80 -3.83
CA GLY A 16 -1.10 -4.17 -4.58
C GLY A 16 -0.50 -5.49 -4.11
N ASN A 17 0.59 -5.87 -4.76
CA ASN A 17 1.34 -7.07 -4.48
C ASN A 17 2.86 -6.83 -4.66
N ALA A 18 3.66 -7.88 -4.46
CA ALA A 18 5.12 -7.81 -4.57
C ALA A 18 5.64 -7.57 -6.01
N ASN A 19 4.80 -7.71 -7.03
CA ASN A 19 5.17 -7.37 -8.40
C ASN A 19 5.05 -5.86 -8.63
N VAL A 20 6.09 -5.12 -8.26
CA VAL A 20 6.11 -3.65 -8.35
C VAL A 20 5.91 -3.16 -9.78
N GLU A 21 6.35 -3.96 -10.76
CA GLU A 21 6.20 -3.61 -12.16
C GLU A 21 4.73 -3.52 -12.60
N GLU A 22 3.81 -4.28 -11.97
CA GLU A 22 2.38 -4.20 -12.31
C GLU A 22 1.74 -2.85 -11.97
N TRP A 23 2.22 -2.16 -10.95
CA TRP A 23 1.57 -0.94 -10.46
C TRP A 23 2.46 0.31 -10.51
N TRP A 24 3.77 0.16 -10.79
CA TRP A 24 4.72 1.25 -10.96
C TRP A 24 5.64 1.07 -12.17
N THR A 25 5.20 0.37 -13.22
CA THR A 25 5.95 0.16 -14.48
C THR A 25 6.66 1.42 -14.97
N PRO A 26 6.03 2.63 -15.01
CA PRO A 26 6.68 3.82 -15.55
C PRO A 26 7.84 4.36 -14.69
N LEU A 27 8.04 3.84 -13.48
CA LEU A 27 9.16 4.21 -12.63
C LEU A 27 10.37 3.30 -12.79
N PHE A 28 10.27 2.24 -13.63
CA PHE A 28 11.35 1.30 -13.89
C PHE A 28 12.21 1.70 -15.08
N GLY A 29 13.47 1.38 -15.01
CA GLY A 29 14.41 1.45 -16.12
C GLY A 29 15.57 2.40 -15.89
N PRO A 30 16.55 2.40 -16.82
CA PRO A 30 17.70 3.28 -16.75
C PRO A 30 17.32 4.75 -16.71
N GLY A 31 17.80 5.47 -15.71
CA GLY A 31 17.49 6.89 -15.52
C GLY A 31 16.18 7.17 -14.79
N HIS A 32 15.41 6.15 -14.43
CA HIS A 32 14.23 6.25 -13.55
C HIS A 32 14.58 5.94 -12.09
N VAL A 33 13.64 6.15 -11.18
CA VAL A 33 13.87 5.92 -9.75
C VAL A 33 14.15 4.46 -9.43
N LEU A 34 13.49 3.52 -10.11
CA LEU A 34 13.67 2.08 -9.96
C LEU A 34 14.63 1.54 -11.05
N ASP A 35 15.84 2.05 -11.05
CA ASP A 35 16.91 1.68 -11.99
C ASP A 35 17.61 0.41 -11.47
N THR A 36 17.25 -0.74 -12.03
CA THR A 36 17.82 -2.05 -11.65
C THR A 36 19.29 -2.22 -12.02
N SER A 37 19.86 -1.31 -12.82
CA SER A 37 21.31 -1.28 -13.06
C SER A 37 22.09 -0.69 -11.87
N LYS A 38 21.42 0.09 -11.00
CA LYS A 38 21.99 0.76 -9.83
C LYS A 38 21.54 0.17 -8.51
N TYR A 39 20.28 -0.27 -8.44
CA TYR A 39 19.66 -0.66 -7.19
C TYR A 39 19.16 -2.09 -7.23
N PHE A 40 19.21 -2.75 -6.08
CA PHE A 40 18.52 -4.01 -5.84
C PHE A 40 17.11 -3.71 -5.36
N ILE A 41 16.11 -3.92 -6.21
CA ILE A 41 14.72 -3.62 -5.90
C ILE A 41 14.07 -4.82 -5.20
N VAL A 42 13.49 -4.57 -4.04
CA VAL A 42 12.75 -5.58 -3.25
C VAL A 42 11.34 -5.07 -2.97
N CYS A 43 10.36 -5.94 -3.07
CA CYS A 43 9.02 -5.71 -2.57
C CYS A 43 8.51 -6.98 -1.89
N CYS A 44 7.93 -6.86 -0.73
CA CYS A 44 7.35 -7.98 0.01
C CYS A 44 5.83 -7.80 0.08
N ASN A 45 5.09 -8.92 -0.03
CA ASN A 45 3.66 -8.89 0.21
C ASN A 45 3.37 -8.63 1.70
N ALA A 46 2.41 -7.75 1.99
CA ALA A 46 1.96 -7.48 3.35
C ALA A 46 1.25 -8.69 3.94
N ILE A 47 1.49 -9.00 5.21
CA ILE A 47 0.79 -10.06 5.94
C ILE A 47 -0.72 -9.80 5.87
N GLY A 48 -1.49 -10.83 5.57
CA GLY A 48 -2.94 -10.73 5.39
C GLY A 48 -3.37 -10.55 3.93
N SER A 49 -2.45 -10.23 3.00
CA SER A 49 -2.78 -10.15 1.58
C SER A 49 -2.90 -11.56 0.95
N PRO A 50 -3.69 -11.74 -0.12
CA PRO A 50 -3.89 -13.05 -0.74
C PRO A 50 -2.74 -13.51 -1.65
N TYR A 51 -1.58 -12.89 -1.59
CA TYR A 51 -0.51 -13.02 -2.57
C TYR A 51 0.70 -13.83 -2.07
N GLY A 52 0.46 -14.94 -1.35
CA GLY A 52 1.52 -15.89 -0.95
C GLY A 52 2.27 -15.51 0.32
N THR A 53 1.69 -14.68 1.18
CA THR A 53 2.15 -14.43 2.55
C THR A 53 1.17 -15.04 3.55
N LEU A 54 1.50 -15.04 4.85
CA LEU A 54 0.56 -15.43 5.89
C LEU A 54 -0.71 -14.57 5.79
N SER A 55 -1.85 -15.23 5.63
CA SER A 55 -3.14 -14.57 5.40
C SER A 55 -4.29 -15.43 5.95
N PRO A 56 -5.53 -14.92 6.00
CA PRO A 56 -6.69 -15.73 6.30
C PRO A 56 -6.80 -17.00 5.44
N LEU A 57 -6.24 -16.98 4.24
CA LEU A 57 -6.23 -18.12 3.30
C LEU A 57 -5.13 -19.15 3.56
N THR A 58 -4.24 -18.92 4.52
CA THR A 58 -3.14 -19.82 4.85
C THR A 58 -3.63 -20.97 5.76
N ARG A 59 -3.16 -22.20 5.53
CA ARG A 59 -3.45 -23.35 6.41
C ARG A 59 -2.82 -23.19 7.79
N LYS A 60 -3.52 -23.65 8.82
CA LYS A 60 -3.01 -23.77 10.19
C LYS A 60 -1.93 -24.86 10.24
N GLY A 61 -0.75 -24.61 9.88
CA GLY A 61 0.37 -25.56 9.77
C GLY A 61 1.46 -24.98 8.89
N GLY A 62 1.20 -23.83 8.28
CA GLY A 62 2.18 -23.08 7.51
C GLY A 62 2.34 -23.54 6.06
N GLU A 63 1.57 -24.51 5.62
CA GLU A 63 1.56 -24.90 4.19
C GLU A 63 0.73 -23.90 3.38
N ASP A 64 1.35 -23.35 2.33
CA ASP A 64 0.63 -22.57 1.34
C ASP A 64 -0.22 -23.48 0.46
N VAL A 65 -1.51 -23.20 0.38
CA VAL A 65 -2.48 -23.98 -0.41
C VAL A 65 -2.43 -23.66 -1.89
N SER A 66 -1.74 -22.57 -2.27
CA SER A 66 -1.65 -22.15 -3.66
C SER A 66 -0.80 -23.09 -4.55
N GLY A 67 -0.18 -24.14 -3.94
CA GLY A 67 0.62 -25.12 -4.68
C GLY A 67 1.79 -24.53 -5.46
N GLY A 68 2.26 -23.36 -5.09
CA GLY A 68 3.39 -22.68 -5.72
C GLY A 68 3.10 -22.10 -7.11
N THR A 69 1.89 -22.20 -7.61
CA THR A 69 1.50 -21.56 -8.88
C THR A 69 0.83 -20.21 -8.59
N TRP A 70 1.56 -19.14 -8.81
CA TRP A 70 1.18 -17.74 -8.60
C TRP A 70 0.04 -17.23 -9.51
N LYS A 71 -0.89 -18.06 -9.87
CA LYS A 71 -2.15 -17.61 -10.43
C LYS A 71 -3.09 -17.38 -9.26
N CYS A 72 -3.14 -16.15 -8.77
CA CYS A 72 -4.11 -15.67 -7.81
C CYS A 72 -5.52 -15.76 -8.39
N SER A 73 -6.05 -16.95 -8.41
CA SER A 73 -7.49 -17.14 -8.45
C SER A 73 -7.88 -17.73 -7.11
N PRO A 74 -8.58 -17.01 -6.22
CA PRO A 74 -9.15 -17.56 -5.00
C PRO A 74 -10.12 -18.71 -5.30
N HIS A 75 -10.40 -18.97 -6.56
CA HIS A 75 -11.36 -19.98 -7.04
C HIS A 75 -10.73 -21.27 -7.58
N VAL A 76 -9.40 -21.36 -7.69
CA VAL A 76 -8.78 -22.48 -8.45
C VAL A 76 -8.66 -23.78 -7.66
N HIS A 77 -8.64 -23.73 -6.33
CA HIS A 77 -8.62 -24.94 -5.50
C HIS A 77 -9.44 -24.71 -4.25
N ALA A 78 -10.77 -24.79 -4.37
CA ALA A 78 -11.59 -24.99 -3.19
C ALA A 78 -11.21 -26.37 -2.61
N PRO A 79 -10.63 -26.46 -1.40
CA PRO A 79 -10.48 -27.74 -0.72
C PRO A 79 -11.86 -28.35 -0.48
N ASP A 80 -11.93 -29.64 -0.34
CA ASP A 80 -13.16 -30.29 0.14
C ASP A 80 -13.55 -29.77 1.53
N GLU A 81 -14.77 -30.03 1.97
CA GLU A 81 -15.30 -29.51 3.24
C GLU A 81 -14.40 -29.85 4.46
N GLN A 82 -13.59 -30.91 4.38
CA GLN A 82 -12.70 -31.34 5.47
C GLN A 82 -11.44 -30.48 5.55
N THR A 83 -10.95 -29.91 4.43
CA THR A 83 -9.76 -29.06 4.38
C THR A 83 -10.06 -27.61 4.74
N GLU A 84 -11.29 -27.11 4.58
CA GLU A 84 -11.68 -25.75 4.96
C GLU A 84 -11.49 -25.49 6.48
N GLN A 85 -11.67 -26.48 7.35
CA GLN A 85 -11.45 -26.36 8.79
C GLN A 85 -9.98 -26.15 9.19
N LEU A 86 -9.04 -26.36 8.27
CA LEU A 86 -7.60 -26.22 8.53
C LEU A 86 -7.06 -24.82 8.22
N TRP A 87 -7.88 -23.92 7.69
CA TRP A 87 -7.47 -22.57 7.36
C TRP A 87 -7.55 -21.65 8.57
N TRP A 88 -6.73 -20.59 8.54
CA TRP A 88 -6.82 -19.55 9.55
C TRP A 88 -8.20 -18.86 9.52
N GLY A 89 -8.66 -18.47 8.35
CA GLY A 89 -9.94 -17.80 8.22
C GLY A 89 -10.04 -16.55 9.12
N PRO A 90 -11.17 -16.37 9.82
CA PRO A 90 -11.35 -15.29 10.78
C PRO A 90 -10.50 -15.43 12.06
N ASP A 91 -9.89 -16.58 12.30
CA ASP A 91 -9.06 -16.84 13.48
C ASP A 91 -7.60 -16.35 13.32
N LEU A 92 -7.23 -15.80 12.15
CA LEU A 92 -5.91 -15.23 11.96
C LEU A 92 -5.69 -14.07 12.95
N PRO A 93 -4.64 -14.10 13.78
CA PRO A 93 -4.34 -12.99 14.66
C PRO A 93 -4.21 -11.68 13.92
N LYS A 94 -4.77 -10.60 14.49
CA LYS A 94 -4.61 -9.25 13.92
C LYS A 94 -3.14 -8.89 13.86
N THR A 95 -2.72 -8.34 12.72
CA THR A 95 -1.35 -7.88 12.51
C THR A 95 -1.33 -6.37 12.27
N THR A 96 -0.18 -5.78 12.49
CA THR A 96 0.07 -4.33 12.32
C THR A 96 1.07 -4.10 11.19
N ILE A 97 1.22 -2.85 10.76
CA ILE A 97 2.28 -2.46 9.81
C ILE A 97 3.68 -2.76 10.37
N ARG A 98 3.85 -2.69 11.71
CA ARG A 98 5.13 -3.06 12.34
C ARG A 98 5.46 -4.55 12.21
N ASP A 99 4.46 -5.40 12.20
CA ASP A 99 4.67 -6.84 11.98
C ASP A 99 5.13 -7.10 10.54
N ASP A 100 4.58 -6.35 9.56
CA ASP A 100 5.09 -6.37 8.19
C ASP A 100 6.56 -5.94 8.13
N VAL A 101 6.92 -4.83 8.78
CA VAL A 101 8.30 -4.32 8.84
C VAL A 101 9.24 -5.35 9.48
N ARG A 102 8.83 -6.00 10.56
CA ARG A 102 9.64 -7.04 11.22
C ARG A 102 9.84 -8.26 10.33
N LEU A 103 8.78 -8.73 9.66
CA LEU A 103 8.87 -9.86 8.72
C LEU A 103 9.75 -9.50 7.52
N GLN A 104 9.54 -8.33 6.93
CA GLN A 104 10.35 -7.82 5.82
C GLN A 104 11.82 -7.72 6.19
N LYS A 105 12.14 -7.35 7.46
CA LYS A 105 13.52 -7.33 7.96
C LYS A 105 14.18 -8.72 7.90
N HIS A 106 13.45 -9.76 8.30
CA HIS A 106 13.97 -11.14 8.18
C HIS A 106 14.23 -11.54 6.73
N VAL A 107 13.33 -11.15 5.80
CA VAL A 107 13.53 -11.39 4.36
C VAL A 107 14.78 -10.66 3.86
N LEU A 108 14.95 -9.40 4.23
CA LEU A 108 16.13 -8.61 3.81
C LEU A 108 17.43 -9.17 4.39
N ASP A 109 17.42 -9.66 5.63
CA ASP A 109 18.57 -10.34 6.23
C ASP A 109 18.92 -11.63 5.49
N PHE A 110 17.92 -12.42 5.14
CA PHE A 110 18.09 -13.65 4.33
C PHE A 110 18.70 -13.33 2.95
N LEU A 111 18.27 -12.23 2.34
CA LEU A 111 18.80 -11.73 1.06
C LEU A 111 20.19 -11.07 1.20
N GLY A 112 20.70 -10.93 2.42
CA GLY A 112 22.01 -10.35 2.70
C GLY A 112 22.06 -8.82 2.55
N VAL A 113 20.92 -8.13 2.64
CA VAL A 113 20.86 -6.66 2.61
C VAL A 113 21.39 -6.09 3.93
N GLU A 114 22.42 -5.26 3.87
CA GLU A 114 23.05 -4.66 5.05
C GLU A 114 22.56 -3.25 5.35
N GLN A 115 22.10 -2.56 4.32
CA GLN A 115 21.54 -1.22 4.44
C GLN A 115 20.56 -0.98 3.29
N LEU A 116 19.49 -0.24 3.55
CA LEU A 116 18.53 0.22 2.55
C LEU A 116 18.91 1.62 2.07
N ALA A 117 19.13 1.77 0.77
CA ALA A 117 19.30 3.07 0.15
C ALA A 117 18.02 3.91 0.30
N CYS A 118 16.87 3.27 0.10
CA CYS A 118 15.58 3.91 0.25
C CYS A 118 14.49 2.88 0.63
N VAL A 119 13.55 3.31 1.45
CA VAL A 119 12.23 2.67 1.60
C VAL A 119 11.19 3.62 1.06
N MET A 120 10.33 3.15 0.15
CA MET A 120 9.34 4.02 -0.50
C MET A 120 8.02 3.31 -0.73
N GLY A 121 6.93 4.05 -0.61
CA GLY A 121 5.60 3.53 -0.91
C GLY A 121 4.53 4.59 -0.81
N GLY A 122 3.36 4.27 -1.37
CA GLY A 122 2.16 5.10 -1.31
C GLY A 122 1.08 4.47 -0.44
N SER A 123 0.22 5.29 0.17
CA SER A 123 -0.88 4.81 0.99
C SER A 123 -0.37 4.00 2.19
N ILE A 124 -0.85 2.76 2.41
CA ILE A 124 -0.30 1.85 3.44
C ILE A 124 1.21 1.62 3.26
N GLY A 125 1.71 1.62 2.02
CA GLY A 125 3.14 1.53 1.73
C GLY A 125 3.91 2.75 2.25
N GLY A 126 3.32 3.94 2.23
CA GLY A 126 3.91 5.15 2.82
C GLY A 126 3.93 5.09 4.35
N ALA A 127 2.88 4.56 4.98
CA ALA A 127 2.86 4.28 6.41
C ALA A 127 3.93 3.24 6.80
N THR A 128 4.11 2.20 5.97
CA THR A 128 5.19 1.21 6.14
C THR A 128 6.56 1.88 6.04
N SER A 129 6.75 2.82 5.10
CA SER A 129 8.00 3.57 4.95
C SER A 129 8.35 4.39 6.20
N LEU A 130 7.36 4.95 6.90
CA LEU A 130 7.55 5.66 8.17
C LEU A 130 7.97 4.72 9.30
N GLU A 131 7.39 3.54 9.39
CA GLU A 131 7.66 2.58 10.46
C GLU A 131 9.06 1.96 10.36
N TRP A 132 9.64 1.84 9.17
CA TRP A 132 10.93 1.20 8.96
C TRP A 132 12.06 1.80 9.79
N PRO A 133 12.39 3.10 9.70
CA PRO A 133 13.45 3.69 10.51
C PRO A 133 13.10 3.82 11.99
N LEU A 134 11.81 3.80 12.34
CA LEU A 134 11.37 3.80 13.74
C LEU A 134 11.55 2.41 14.40
N CYS A 135 11.38 1.33 13.63
CA CYS A 135 11.62 -0.03 14.11
C CYS A 135 13.10 -0.41 14.04
N PHE A 136 13.79 0.00 12.99
CA PHE A 136 15.18 -0.35 12.72
C PHE A 136 16.03 0.90 12.41
N PRO A 137 16.30 1.74 13.42
CA PRO A 137 17.20 2.89 13.25
C PRO A 137 18.62 2.46 12.87
N VAL A 138 19.05 1.29 13.38
CA VAL A 138 20.28 0.58 13.02
C VAL A 138 19.93 -0.85 12.57
N ARG A 139 20.84 -1.55 11.91
CA ARG A 139 20.58 -2.89 11.37
C ARG A 139 20.14 -3.90 12.42
N PHE A 140 20.77 -3.88 13.59
CA PHE A 140 20.50 -4.78 14.72
C PHE A 140 20.33 -3.94 16.00
N PRO A 141 19.14 -3.37 16.24
CA PRO A 141 18.87 -2.68 17.48
C PRO A 141 18.87 -3.68 18.64
N SER A 142 19.21 -3.20 19.85
CA SER A 142 19.21 -4.03 21.08
C SER A 142 17.82 -4.59 21.41
N SER A 143 16.79 -3.92 20.99
CA SER A 143 15.40 -4.37 21.02
C SER A 143 14.63 -3.75 19.86
N PRO A 144 13.74 -4.49 19.18
CA PRO A 144 12.76 -3.89 18.27
C PRO A 144 11.96 -2.83 19.03
N ASP A 145 11.64 -1.72 18.34
CA ASP A 145 10.86 -0.60 18.91
C ASP A 145 11.47 0.10 20.14
N ALA A 146 12.71 -0.20 20.49
CA ALA A 146 13.43 0.57 21.50
C ALA A 146 13.90 1.92 20.92
N LEU A 147 13.79 2.97 21.71
CA LEU A 147 14.41 4.24 21.36
C LEU A 147 15.94 4.05 21.34
N VAL A 148 16.53 4.10 20.16
CA VAL A 148 17.97 4.04 19.98
C VAL A 148 18.51 5.43 19.70
N THR A 149 19.32 5.95 20.60
CA THR A 149 20.10 7.16 20.34
C THR A 149 21.31 6.76 19.50
N MET A 150 21.30 7.12 18.22
CA MET A 150 22.41 6.84 17.31
C MET A 150 23.63 7.68 17.68
N THR A 151 24.79 7.03 17.73
CA THR A 151 26.08 7.78 17.80
C THR A 151 26.46 8.26 16.40
N PRO A 152 27.32 9.30 16.30
CA PRO A 152 27.79 9.80 14.99
C PRO A 152 28.47 8.73 14.12
N GLU A 153 29.05 7.69 14.73
CA GLU A 153 29.75 6.61 14.05
C GLU A 153 28.81 5.50 13.54
N GLN A 154 27.61 5.40 14.10
CA GLN A 154 26.63 4.39 13.70
C GLN A 154 25.99 4.76 12.37
N LYS A 155 25.98 3.82 11.43
CA LYS A 155 25.26 3.97 10.16
C LYS A 155 23.77 3.62 10.34
N PRO A 156 22.86 4.41 9.79
CA PRO A 156 21.45 4.05 9.79
C PRO A 156 21.22 2.80 8.94
N TYR A 157 20.28 1.96 9.33
CA TYR A 157 19.87 0.84 8.47
C TYR A 157 19.13 1.33 7.22
N VAL A 158 18.33 2.38 7.35
CA VAL A 158 17.59 3.05 6.26
C VAL A 158 18.21 4.42 6.02
N ARG A 159 18.80 4.67 4.84
CA ARG A 159 19.40 5.97 4.51
C ARG A 159 18.37 7.03 4.16
N SER A 160 17.27 6.63 3.54
CA SER A 160 16.20 7.55 3.17
C SER A 160 14.85 6.86 3.12
N ILE A 161 13.80 7.64 3.31
CA ILE A 161 12.42 7.20 3.09
C ILE A 161 11.67 8.17 2.19
N VAL A 162 10.75 7.64 1.41
CA VAL A 162 9.76 8.40 0.64
C VAL A 162 8.37 8.01 1.13
N VAL A 163 7.67 8.97 1.70
CA VAL A 163 6.31 8.82 2.20
C VAL A 163 5.38 9.51 1.22
N LEU A 164 4.61 8.72 0.47
CA LEU A 164 3.77 9.22 -0.61
C LEU A 164 2.30 9.00 -0.27
N ALA A 165 1.50 10.07 -0.29
CA ALA A 165 0.05 10.00 -0.08
C ALA A 165 -0.33 9.15 1.16
N ALA A 166 0.26 9.44 2.33
CA ALA A 166 0.07 8.66 3.55
C ALA A 166 0.02 9.56 4.79
N SER A 167 -0.43 9.02 5.90
CA SER A 167 -0.45 9.68 7.21
C SER A 167 0.39 8.89 8.22
N ALA A 168 0.79 9.55 9.30
CA ALA A 168 1.51 8.92 10.40
C ALA A 168 0.56 8.22 11.41
N ARG A 169 -0.72 8.47 11.29
CA ARG A 169 -1.81 7.85 12.05
C ARG A 169 -3.04 7.76 11.15
N HIS A 170 -3.73 6.62 11.17
CA HIS A 170 -4.99 6.49 10.44
C HIS A 170 -6.05 7.37 11.09
N SER A 171 -6.64 8.28 10.30
CA SER A 171 -7.59 9.26 10.81
C SER A 171 -8.98 8.65 11.02
N ALA A 172 -9.81 9.31 11.86
CA ALA A 172 -11.21 8.90 12.04
C ALA A 172 -12.00 8.86 10.73
N TRP A 173 -11.66 9.74 9.76
CA TRP A 173 -12.22 9.73 8.42
C TRP A 173 -11.89 8.43 7.67
N CYS A 174 -10.62 8.04 7.67
CA CYS A 174 -10.15 6.81 7.03
C CYS A 174 -10.74 5.57 7.71
N ILE A 175 -10.76 5.54 9.06
CA ILE A 175 -11.37 4.46 9.85
C ILE A 175 -12.86 4.29 9.50
N ALA A 176 -13.61 5.40 9.38
CA ALA A 176 -15.02 5.36 9.02
C ALA A 176 -15.23 4.76 7.61
N TRP A 177 -14.39 5.11 6.63
CA TRP A 177 -14.46 4.52 5.30
C TRP A 177 -14.09 3.03 5.28
N CYS A 178 -13.08 2.63 6.05
CA CYS A 178 -12.74 1.20 6.22
C CYS A 178 -13.90 0.44 6.84
N GLU A 179 -14.56 1.01 7.84
CA GLU A 179 -15.71 0.38 8.50
C GLU A 179 -16.89 0.20 7.55
N ILE A 180 -17.24 1.22 6.74
CA ILE A 180 -18.31 1.10 5.73
C ILE A 180 -18.00 -0.05 4.76
N GLN A 181 -16.77 -0.22 4.35
CA GLN A 181 -16.34 -1.29 3.45
C GLN A 181 -16.42 -2.66 4.12
N ARG A 182 -16.00 -2.78 5.38
CA ARG A 182 -16.16 -4.04 6.16
C ARG A 182 -17.63 -4.39 6.33
N GLN A 183 -18.46 -3.42 6.70
CA GLN A 183 -19.89 -3.63 6.86
C GLN A 183 -20.58 -4.06 5.54
N ALA A 184 -20.13 -3.56 4.39
CA ALA A 184 -20.61 -4.04 3.10
C ALA A 184 -20.30 -5.53 2.88
N ILE A 185 -19.13 -6.00 3.30
CA ILE A 185 -18.75 -7.43 3.23
C ILE A 185 -19.55 -8.25 4.23
N GLU A 186 -19.64 -7.79 5.47
CA GLU A 186 -20.29 -8.52 6.57
C GLU A 186 -21.82 -8.63 6.38
N ALA A 187 -22.43 -7.68 5.68
CA ALA A 187 -23.86 -7.70 5.33
C ALA A 187 -24.21 -8.72 4.23
N ASP A 188 -23.22 -9.24 3.50
CA ASP A 188 -23.45 -10.32 2.52
C ASP A 188 -23.83 -11.61 3.27
N THR A 189 -24.97 -12.22 2.91
CA THR A 189 -25.47 -13.45 3.57
C THR A 189 -24.50 -14.63 3.48
N ARG A 190 -23.59 -14.62 2.49
CA ARG A 190 -22.55 -15.64 2.34
C ARG A 190 -21.37 -15.45 3.27
N TYR A 191 -21.22 -14.28 3.91
CA TYR A 191 -20.07 -13.99 4.79
C TYR A 191 -20.01 -14.92 6.01
N GLN A 192 -21.14 -15.28 6.60
CA GLN A 192 -21.27 -16.26 7.68
C GLN A 192 -20.22 -16.05 8.81
N HIS A 193 -20.09 -14.82 9.28
CA HIS A 193 -19.10 -14.44 10.31
C HIS A 193 -17.65 -14.79 9.93
N GLY A 194 -17.32 -14.70 8.64
CA GLY A 194 -16.01 -15.02 8.11
C GLY A 194 -15.74 -16.52 7.88
N ARG A 195 -16.76 -17.39 8.07
CA ARG A 195 -16.64 -18.84 7.89
C ARG A 195 -17.34 -19.32 6.61
N TYR A 196 -17.23 -18.52 5.55
CA TYR A 196 -17.76 -18.84 4.25
C TYR A 196 -16.93 -19.92 3.53
N LEU A 197 -17.56 -20.59 2.58
CA LEU A 197 -16.87 -21.51 1.69
C LEU A 197 -16.10 -20.73 0.61
N LEU A 198 -14.85 -21.08 0.37
CA LEU A 198 -14.03 -20.38 -0.65
C LEU A 198 -14.63 -20.49 -2.07
N ARG A 199 -15.40 -21.56 -2.35
CA ARG A 199 -16.16 -21.71 -3.60
C ARG A 199 -17.43 -20.86 -3.65
N ASP A 200 -17.89 -20.30 -2.53
CA ASP A 200 -19.07 -19.44 -2.44
C ASP A 200 -18.81 -18.23 -1.51
N PRO A 201 -17.83 -17.39 -1.84
CA PRO A 201 -17.43 -16.26 -1.02
C PRO A 201 -18.49 -15.13 -1.05
N PRO A 202 -18.43 -14.19 -0.11
CA PRO A 202 -19.30 -13.02 -0.06
C PRO A 202 -18.99 -12.01 -1.18
N SER A 203 -19.15 -12.45 -2.43
CA SER A 203 -18.75 -11.71 -3.64
C SER A 203 -19.50 -10.39 -3.81
N GLY A 204 -20.80 -10.37 -3.44
CA GLY A 204 -21.61 -9.14 -3.50
C GLY A 204 -21.08 -8.07 -2.53
N GLY A 205 -20.79 -8.49 -1.31
CA GLY A 205 -20.22 -7.62 -0.28
C GLY A 205 -18.84 -7.09 -0.62
N LEU A 206 -17.95 -7.97 -1.09
CA LEU A 206 -16.60 -7.57 -1.50
C LEU A 206 -16.61 -6.62 -2.71
N ALA A 207 -17.48 -6.88 -3.70
CA ALA A 207 -17.65 -5.98 -4.84
C ALA A 207 -18.15 -4.59 -4.40
N ALA A 208 -19.15 -4.54 -3.48
CA ALA A 208 -19.66 -3.29 -2.93
C ALA A 208 -18.58 -2.54 -2.14
N ALA A 209 -17.79 -3.24 -1.31
CA ALA A 209 -16.64 -2.66 -0.61
C ALA A 209 -15.62 -2.03 -1.60
N ARG A 210 -15.32 -2.72 -2.71
CA ARG A 210 -14.45 -2.16 -3.75
C ARG A 210 -15.03 -0.91 -4.40
N MET A 211 -16.34 -0.87 -4.68
CA MET A 211 -17.00 0.31 -5.20
C MET A 211 -16.91 1.49 -4.22
N CYS A 212 -17.13 1.26 -2.92
CA CYS A 212 -16.92 2.27 -1.88
C CYS A 212 -15.48 2.79 -1.86
N ALA A 213 -14.49 1.89 -1.94
CA ALA A 213 -13.08 2.26 -1.97
C ALA A 213 -12.75 3.18 -3.17
N LEU A 214 -13.25 2.87 -4.37
CA LEU A 214 -13.05 3.70 -5.56
C LEU A 214 -13.58 5.13 -5.39
N MET A 215 -14.65 5.32 -4.62
CA MET A 215 -15.19 6.66 -4.32
C MET A 215 -14.28 7.46 -3.39
N THR A 216 -13.47 6.80 -2.57
CA THR A 216 -12.49 7.47 -1.69
C THR A 216 -11.18 7.79 -2.38
N TYR A 217 -10.86 7.08 -3.47
CA TYR A 217 -9.60 7.26 -4.18
C TYR A 217 -9.63 8.40 -5.20
N ARG A 218 -10.82 8.81 -5.63
CA ARG A 218 -11.01 9.80 -6.69
C ARG A 218 -11.68 11.08 -6.20
N GLN A 219 -11.48 12.15 -6.95
CA GLN A 219 -12.18 13.42 -6.75
C GLN A 219 -13.52 13.47 -7.49
N PRO A 220 -14.55 14.13 -6.94
CA PRO A 220 -15.81 14.34 -7.65
C PRO A 220 -15.61 14.96 -9.06
N HIS A 221 -14.71 15.93 -9.18
CA HIS A 221 -14.41 16.55 -10.46
C HIS A 221 -13.82 15.57 -11.48
N SER A 222 -12.99 14.62 -11.07
CA SER A 222 -12.45 13.55 -11.93
C SER A 222 -13.58 12.67 -12.47
N PHE A 223 -14.55 12.30 -11.62
CA PHE A 223 -15.74 11.55 -12.05
C PHE A 223 -16.60 12.36 -13.03
N GLU A 224 -16.89 13.63 -12.74
CA GLU A 224 -17.67 14.48 -13.64
C GLU A 224 -16.98 14.66 -15.00
N ARG A 225 -15.68 14.89 -15.02
CA ARG A 225 -14.91 15.01 -16.26
C ARG A 225 -14.95 13.73 -17.10
N ARG A 226 -14.89 12.56 -16.44
CA ARG A 226 -14.80 11.25 -17.10
C ARG A 226 -16.17 10.72 -17.54
N PHE A 227 -17.16 10.83 -16.70
CA PHE A 227 -18.45 10.16 -16.89
C PHE A 227 -19.60 11.11 -17.14
N SER A 228 -19.63 12.28 -16.50
CA SER A 228 -20.76 13.20 -16.53
C SER A 228 -22.09 12.42 -16.32
N ARG A 229 -23.11 12.70 -17.12
CA ARG A 229 -24.38 11.97 -17.15
C ARG A 229 -24.49 11.04 -18.38
N LEU A 230 -23.35 10.58 -18.90
CA LEU A 230 -23.32 9.66 -20.04
C LEU A 230 -24.05 8.37 -19.72
N ARG A 231 -24.84 7.87 -20.69
CA ARG A 231 -25.57 6.59 -20.61
C ARG A 231 -24.98 5.58 -21.58
N GLY A 232 -25.14 4.29 -21.25
CA GLY A 232 -24.64 3.18 -22.05
C GLY A 232 -23.26 2.67 -21.63
N LYS A 233 -22.79 1.60 -22.25
CA LYS A 233 -21.42 1.13 -22.09
C LYS A 233 -20.50 2.23 -22.61
N SER A 234 -19.71 2.82 -21.75
CA SER A 234 -18.63 3.71 -22.18
C SER A 234 -17.72 2.88 -23.10
N ASN A 235 -17.63 3.25 -24.39
CA ASN A 235 -16.54 2.79 -25.21
C ASN A 235 -15.26 3.42 -24.62
N MET A 236 -14.54 2.67 -23.78
CA MET A 236 -13.33 3.11 -23.09
C MET A 236 -12.19 3.48 -24.05
N THR A 237 -12.42 3.41 -25.37
CA THR A 237 -11.46 3.78 -26.41
C THR A 237 -11.31 5.29 -26.63
N SER A 238 -12.10 6.15 -25.97
CA SER A 238 -12.02 7.60 -26.10
C SER A 238 -11.60 8.36 -24.82
N ALA A 239 -11.09 7.68 -23.81
CA ALA A 239 -10.41 8.36 -22.70
C ALA A 239 -9.14 9.05 -23.23
N PRO A 240 -8.82 10.29 -22.81
CA PRO A 240 -7.55 10.89 -23.15
C PRO A 240 -6.42 9.92 -22.78
N LYS A 241 -5.43 9.75 -23.67
CA LYS A 241 -4.29 8.84 -23.51
C LYS A 241 -3.43 9.09 -22.25
N ASP A 242 -3.78 10.10 -21.48
CA ASP A 242 -3.07 10.50 -20.25
C ASP A 242 -3.45 9.68 -18.99
N SER A 243 -4.32 8.66 -19.11
CA SER A 243 -4.76 7.83 -17.96
C SER A 243 -4.26 6.38 -18.02
N GLN A 244 -3.04 6.16 -18.52
CA GLN A 244 -2.47 4.79 -18.62
C GLN A 244 -2.32 4.07 -17.27
N ALA A 245 -2.12 4.78 -16.16
CA ALA A 245 -1.89 4.13 -14.87
C ALA A 245 -3.13 3.46 -14.26
N SER A 246 -4.34 3.97 -14.52
CA SER A 246 -5.55 3.23 -14.09
C SER A 246 -5.74 1.94 -14.86
N THR A 247 -5.24 1.90 -16.10
CA THR A 247 -5.22 0.71 -16.97
C THR A 247 -4.15 -0.29 -16.50
N LEU A 248 -3.01 0.16 -16.00
CA LEU A 248 -1.92 -0.73 -15.54
C LEU A 248 -2.27 -1.52 -14.27
N MET A 249 -3.12 -0.97 -13.38
CA MET A 249 -3.77 -1.78 -12.34
C MET A 249 -4.86 -2.71 -12.93
N GLU A 250 -5.24 -2.52 -14.19
CA GLU A 250 -6.28 -3.24 -14.91
C GLU A 250 -5.75 -4.41 -15.76
N GLU A 251 -4.50 -4.37 -16.24
CA GLU A 251 -4.00 -5.31 -17.28
C GLU A 251 -3.25 -6.55 -16.78
N GLY A 252 -3.10 -6.76 -15.50
CA GLY A 252 -2.48 -7.99 -14.97
C GLY A 252 -3.40 -9.20 -15.02
N GLY A 253 -3.64 -9.80 -16.20
CA GLY A 253 -4.29 -11.10 -16.30
C GLY A 253 -5.14 -11.30 -17.55
N ASP A 254 -4.57 -12.04 -18.48
CA ASP A 254 -5.18 -12.49 -19.71
C ASP A 254 -6.45 -13.35 -19.52
N GLY A 255 -7.41 -13.08 -20.43
CA GLY A 255 -8.10 -14.07 -21.27
C GLY A 255 -9.05 -15.07 -20.63
N ASP A 256 -10.23 -15.14 -21.17
CA ASP A 256 -11.21 -16.24 -21.18
C ASP A 256 -12.23 -16.36 -20.03
N PHE A 257 -12.37 -15.39 -19.15
CA PHE A 257 -13.47 -15.38 -18.15
C PHE A 257 -14.60 -14.38 -18.42
N GLU A 258 -14.68 -13.80 -19.63
CA GLU A 258 -15.77 -12.85 -19.97
C GLU A 258 -17.17 -13.48 -20.01
N GLU A 259 -17.30 -14.79 -20.18
CA GLU A 259 -18.62 -15.44 -20.34
C GLU A 259 -19.35 -15.73 -19.02
N ASP A 260 -18.67 -16.02 -17.92
CA ASP A 260 -19.34 -16.45 -16.69
C ASP A 260 -19.72 -15.30 -15.75
N VAL A 261 -19.01 -14.18 -15.79
CA VAL A 261 -19.36 -12.98 -15.00
C VAL A 261 -20.54 -12.21 -15.61
N ALA A 262 -20.73 -12.31 -16.93
CA ALA A 262 -21.84 -11.71 -17.66
C ALA A 262 -23.22 -12.29 -17.27
N LYS A 263 -23.26 -13.50 -16.72
CA LYS A 263 -24.53 -14.18 -16.35
C LYS A 263 -25.15 -13.75 -15.04
N ILE A 264 -24.48 -12.94 -14.22
CA ILE A 264 -24.97 -12.57 -12.86
C ILE A 264 -26.04 -11.48 -12.89
N ARG A 265 -26.12 -10.64 -13.90
CA ARG A 265 -27.26 -9.70 -14.12
C ARG A 265 -27.26 -9.15 -15.54
N GLU A 266 -28.02 -9.74 -16.44
CA GLU A 266 -28.69 -8.96 -17.47
C GLU A 266 -30.09 -8.59 -16.98
N PRO A 267 -30.35 -7.32 -16.74
CA PRO A 267 -31.27 -6.59 -17.58
C PRO A 267 -30.88 -5.11 -17.78
N GLN A 268 -31.10 -4.61 -18.98
CA GLN A 268 -31.17 -3.18 -19.30
C GLN A 268 -29.82 -2.44 -19.43
N ALA A 269 -28.86 -2.97 -20.17
CA ALA A 269 -27.60 -2.31 -20.49
C ALA A 269 -27.75 -0.95 -21.22
N GLN A 270 -28.93 -0.61 -21.71
CA GLN A 270 -29.19 0.66 -22.41
C GLN A 270 -29.59 1.83 -21.49
N GLU A 271 -29.93 1.58 -20.24
CA GLU A 271 -30.40 2.63 -19.31
C GLU A 271 -29.40 2.99 -18.20
N GLN A 272 -28.33 2.23 -18.01
CA GLN A 272 -27.35 2.51 -16.96
C GLN A 272 -26.46 3.71 -17.30
N TYR A 273 -26.10 4.50 -16.30
CA TYR A 273 -25.07 5.51 -16.43
C TYR A 273 -23.69 4.86 -16.56
N ALA A 274 -22.80 5.45 -17.37
CA ALA A 274 -21.46 4.96 -17.60
C ALA A 274 -20.65 4.77 -16.29
N VAL A 275 -20.85 5.64 -15.31
CA VAL A 275 -20.23 5.52 -13.98
C VAL A 275 -20.71 4.27 -13.22
N GLN A 276 -21.96 3.85 -13.38
CA GLN A 276 -22.46 2.61 -12.75
C GLN A 276 -21.81 1.38 -13.37
N SER A 277 -21.69 1.36 -14.70
CA SER A 277 -20.99 0.28 -15.41
C SER A 277 -19.51 0.20 -15.02
N TYR A 278 -18.85 1.34 -14.86
CA TYR A 278 -17.47 1.43 -14.36
C TYR A 278 -17.33 0.80 -12.97
N LEU A 279 -18.17 1.19 -12.01
CA LEU A 279 -18.12 0.66 -10.64
C LEU A 279 -18.39 -0.85 -10.61
N HIS A 280 -19.40 -1.34 -11.36
CA HIS A 280 -19.70 -2.76 -11.45
C HIS A 280 -18.54 -3.56 -12.04
N HIS A 281 -17.94 -3.07 -13.13
CA HIS A 281 -16.77 -3.69 -13.74
C HIS A 281 -15.61 -3.84 -12.75
N HIS A 282 -15.25 -2.77 -12.05
CA HIS A 282 -14.16 -2.80 -11.08
C HIS A 282 -14.48 -3.62 -9.84
N GLY A 283 -15.73 -3.65 -9.40
CA GLY A 283 -16.20 -4.56 -8.35
C GLY A 283 -16.00 -6.01 -8.75
N ALA A 284 -16.50 -6.40 -9.93
CA ALA A 284 -16.37 -7.77 -10.46
C ALA A 284 -14.90 -8.17 -10.69
N LYS A 285 -14.10 -7.30 -11.31
CA LYS A 285 -12.67 -7.55 -11.54
C LYS A 285 -11.90 -7.74 -10.23
N PHE A 286 -12.27 -7.07 -9.16
CA PHE A 286 -11.62 -7.22 -7.86
C PHE A 286 -11.82 -8.61 -7.26
N LEU A 287 -12.96 -9.25 -7.51
CA LEU A 287 -13.28 -10.60 -7.03
C LEU A 287 -12.32 -11.66 -7.57
N THR A 288 -11.72 -11.45 -8.74
CA THR A 288 -10.82 -12.43 -9.35
C THR A 288 -9.42 -12.44 -8.72
N ARG A 289 -9.11 -11.46 -7.89
CA ARG A 289 -7.74 -11.29 -7.34
C ARG A 289 -7.68 -11.01 -5.84
N PHE A 290 -8.83 -10.84 -5.17
CA PHE A 290 -8.86 -10.51 -3.75
C PHE A 290 -9.90 -11.31 -2.99
N ASP A 291 -9.64 -11.57 -1.72
CA ASP A 291 -10.52 -12.29 -0.81
C ASP A 291 -11.09 -11.35 0.26
N ALA A 292 -12.31 -11.66 0.72
CA ALA A 292 -13.04 -10.84 1.67
C ALA A 292 -12.37 -10.72 3.04
N LEU A 293 -11.89 -11.84 3.61
CA LEU A 293 -11.17 -11.81 4.89
C LEU A 293 -9.79 -11.15 4.77
N CYS A 294 -9.11 -11.33 3.64
CA CYS A 294 -7.87 -10.60 3.38
C CYS A 294 -8.11 -9.09 3.35
N TYR A 295 -9.23 -8.65 2.73
CA TYR A 295 -9.60 -7.24 2.69
C TYR A 295 -9.92 -6.68 4.08
N ILE A 296 -10.70 -7.41 4.88
CA ILE A 296 -11.01 -7.06 6.28
C ILE A 296 -9.71 -6.97 7.09
N HIS A 297 -8.85 -7.97 7.00
CA HIS A 297 -7.59 -8.01 7.75
C HIS A 297 -6.68 -6.81 7.44
N LEU A 298 -6.53 -6.45 6.15
CA LEU A 298 -5.70 -5.31 5.74
C LEU A 298 -6.33 -3.97 6.12
N SER A 299 -7.66 -3.85 6.07
CA SER A 299 -8.35 -2.63 6.52
C SER A 299 -8.27 -2.46 8.05
N ASP A 300 -8.40 -3.53 8.83
CA ASP A 300 -8.16 -3.52 10.29
C ASP A 300 -6.70 -3.14 10.62
N LYS A 301 -5.74 -3.64 9.83
CA LYS A 301 -4.34 -3.27 9.96
C LYS A 301 -4.12 -1.77 9.76
N LEU A 302 -4.76 -1.17 8.75
CA LEU A 302 -4.75 0.28 8.53
C LEU A 302 -5.34 1.04 9.72
N ASP A 303 -6.51 0.63 10.21
CA ASP A 303 -7.16 1.27 11.37
C ASP A 303 -6.27 1.24 12.61
N SER A 304 -5.45 0.20 12.72
CA SER A 304 -4.50 0.06 13.82
C SER A 304 -3.25 0.93 13.68
N HIS A 305 -3.02 1.57 12.52
CA HIS A 305 -1.81 2.33 12.28
C HIS A 305 -1.76 3.62 13.08
N ASP A 306 -0.76 3.70 13.94
CA ASP A 306 -0.36 4.87 14.70
C ASP A 306 1.12 4.74 15.06
N VAL A 307 1.96 5.63 14.55
CA VAL A 307 3.40 5.61 14.85
C VAL A 307 3.69 5.84 16.34
N THR A 308 2.75 6.38 17.09
CA THR A 308 2.91 6.63 18.54
C THR A 308 2.58 5.42 19.41
N ARG A 309 1.93 4.39 18.87
CA ARG A 309 1.58 3.18 19.61
C ARG A 309 2.86 2.60 20.26
N ASP A 310 2.79 2.32 21.56
CA ASP A 310 3.90 1.79 22.37
C ASP A 310 5.18 2.67 22.38
N ARG A 311 5.08 3.92 21.87
CA ARG A 311 6.17 4.88 21.81
C ARG A 311 5.85 6.19 22.53
N ALA A 312 4.86 6.22 23.40
CA ALA A 312 4.50 7.44 24.16
C ALA A 312 5.69 8.02 24.94
N SER A 313 6.57 7.15 25.48
CA SER A 313 7.79 7.54 26.18
C SER A 313 8.87 8.20 25.30
N TRP A 314 8.72 8.15 23.97
CA TRP A 314 9.64 8.82 23.04
C TRP A 314 9.34 10.32 22.92
N SER A 315 8.15 10.76 23.32
CA SER A 315 7.77 12.17 23.35
C SER A 315 8.01 12.76 24.74
N GLN A 316 8.62 13.94 24.77
CA GLN A 316 8.73 14.76 26.00
C GLN A 316 7.42 15.47 26.33
N ASP A 317 6.57 15.68 25.34
CA ASP A 317 5.26 16.33 25.49
C ASP A 317 4.16 15.31 25.14
N THR A 318 3.40 14.94 26.16
CA THR A 318 2.26 14.02 26.05
C THR A 318 0.93 14.74 26.35
N SER A 319 0.93 16.08 26.34
CA SER A 319 -0.26 16.91 26.64
C SER A 319 -1.40 16.73 25.64
N SER A 320 -1.08 16.30 24.41
CA SER A 320 -2.05 16.00 23.36
C SER A 320 -1.53 14.91 22.43
N GLU A 321 -2.44 14.24 21.74
CA GLU A 321 -2.08 13.28 20.70
C GLU A 321 -1.21 13.89 19.60
N SER A 322 -1.48 15.13 19.21
CA SER A 322 -0.69 15.85 18.21
C SER A 322 0.73 16.15 18.72
N ALA A 323 0.89 16.51 19.99
CA ALA A 323 2.19 16.74 20.59
C ALA A 323 3.00 15.45 20.68
N MET A 324 2.37 14.35 21.08
CA MET A 324 2.97 13.03 21.13
C MET A 324 3.41 12.56 19.73
N LEU A 325 2.56 12.74 18.71
CA LEU A 325 2.88 12.41 17.34
C LEU A 325 4.11 13.16 16.83
N LYS A 326 4.16 14.46 17.06
CA LYS A 326 5.33 15.29 16.74
C LYS A 326 6.58 14.83 17.48
N GLY A 327 6.46 14.47 18.76
CA GLY A 327 7.56 13.94 19.56
C GLY A 327 8.17 12.68 18.96
N VAL A 328 7.34 11.71 18.58
CA VAL A 328 7.80 10.45 17.96
C VAL A 328 8.42 10.70 16.59
N LEU A 329 7.77 11.48 15.72
CA LEU A 329 8.28 11.75 14.37
C LEU A 329 9.60 12.54 14.37
N ARG A 330 9.89 13.34 15.38
CA ARG A 330 11.17 14.05 15.50
C ARG A 330 12.37 13.10 15.52
N HIS A 331 12.21 11.87 15.98
CA HIS A 331 13.29 10.88 15.99
C HIS A 331 13.76 10.50 14.58
N LEU A 332 12.97 10.77 13.54
CA LEU A 332 13.37 10.56 12.16
C LEU A 332 14.36 11.61 11.63
N GLY A 333 14.67 12.66 12.37
CA GLY A 333 15.55 13.73 11.90
C GLY A 333 16.47 14.33 12.96
N ASN A 334 16.50 13.80 14.18
CA ASN A 334 17.20 14.42 15.31
C ASN A 334 18.71 14.08 15.42
N ALA A 335 19.18 13.07 14.73
CA ALA A 335 20.58 12.65 14.79
C ALA A 335 21.30 12.98 13.45
N PRO A 336 22.61 13.20 13.46
CA PRO A 336 23.38 13.48 12.25
C PRO A 336 23.23 12.39 11.17
N ASN A 337 23.01 11.15 11.59
CA ASN A 337 22.85 9.97 10.74
C ASN A 337 21.37 9.54 10.62
N SER A 338 20.41 10.39 10.95
CA SER A 338 19.00 10.10 10.74
C SER A 338 18.71 9.89 9.25
N PRO A 339 17.70 9.06 8.92
CA PRO A 339 17.28 8.90 7.53
C PRO A 339 16.81 10.23 6.96
N ARG A 340 17.09 10.48 5.71
CA ARG A 340 16.49 11.61 5.01
C ARG A 340 15.07 11.28 4.64
N VAL A 341 14.17 12.25 4.78
CA VAL A 341 12.73 12.06 4.57
C VAL A 341 12.22 12.95 3.45
N LEU A 342 11.60 12.33 2.45
CA LEU A 342 10.82 13.00 1.43
C LEU A 342 9.34 12.69 1.64
N VAL A 343 8.52 13.71 1.77
CA VAL A 343 7.06 13.60 1.77
C VAL A 343 6.53 14.08 0.42
N LEU A 344 5.80 13.22 -0.28
CA LEU A 344 5.12 13.55 -1.54
C LEU A 344 3.63 13.65 -1.27
N SER A 345 3.11 14.88 -1.37
CA SER A 345 1.72 15.22 -1.05
C SER A 345 0.91 15.40 -2.33
N VAL A 346 -0.09 14.57 -2.54
CA VAL A 346 -1.02 14.72 -3.66
C VAL A 346 -2.04 15.81 -3.33
N THR A 347 -2.08 16.87 -4.14
CA THR A 347 -2.83 18.11 -3.82
C THR A 347 -4.33 17.92 -3.70
N SER A 348 -4.89 16.94 -4.38
CA SER A 348 -6.32 16.62 -4.37
C SER A 348 -6.71 15.42 -3.51
N ASP A 349 -5.78 14.84 -2.74
CA ASP A 349 -6.05 13.67 -1.91
C ASP A 349 -7.05 14.00 -0.79
N MET A 350 -8.19 13.32 -0.78
CA MET A 350 -9.23 13.46 0.26
C MET A 350 -9.26 12.27 1.22
N LEU A 351 -8.50 11.22 0.94
CA LEU A 351 -8.38 10.08 1.83
C LEU A 351 -7.28 10.34 2.87
N TYR A 352 -6.06 10.57 2.41
CA TYR A 352 -4.96 11.08 3.23
C TYR A 352 -4.69 12.53 2.84
N THR A 353 -5.27 13.45 3.58
CA THR A 353 -5.32 14.86 3.18
C THR A 353 -3.93 15.50 3.10
N PRO A 354 -3.74 16.54 2.25
CA PRO A 354 -2.51 17.30 2.23
C PRO A 354 -2.11 17.86 3.60
N ALA A 355 -3.08 18.13 4.47
CA ALA A 355 -2.83 18.57 5.83
C ALA A 355 -2.15 17.50 6.69
N GLU A 356 -2.58 16.23 6.59
CA GLU A 356 -1.97 15.09 7.29
C GLU A 356 -0.55 14.82 6.78
N GLN A 357 -0.37 14.90 5.46
CA GLN A 357 0.95 14.72 4.84
C GLN A 357 1.91 15.86 5.22
N LYS A 358 1.41 17.11 5.24
CA LYS A 358 2.16 18.26 5.73
C LYS A 358 2.53 18.11 7.21
N ALA A 359 1.65 17.55 8.02
CA ALA A 359 1.93 17.34 9.47
C ALA A 359 3.13 16.41 9.69
N ILE A 360 3.36 15.42 8.81
CA ILE A 360 4.58 14.60 8.84
C ILE A 360 5.80 15.47 8.57
N HIS A 361 5.76 16.29 7.52
CA HIS A 361 6.85 17.21 7.17
C HIS A 361 7.17 18.17 8.32
N ASP A 362 6.14 18.81 8.89
CA ASP A 362 6.30 19.78 9.97
C ASP A 362 6.89 19.16 11.26
N ALA A 363 6.69 17.85 11.45
CA ALA A 363 7.19 17.14 12.62
C ALA A 363 8.59 16.55 12.46
N VAL A 364 9.01 16.25 11.21
CA VAL A 364 10.32 15.63 10.93
C VAL A 364 11.35 16.69 10.54
N PRO A 365 12.39 16.92 11.38
CA PRO A 365 13.45 17.87 11.07
C PRO A 365 14.14 17.57 9.73
N ALA A 366 14.44 18.61 8.96
CA ALA A 366 15.12 18.53 7.68
C ALA A 366 14.46 17.65 6.61
N SER A 367 13.20 17.27 6.77
CA SER A 367 12.43 16.60 5.72
C SER A 367 12.17 17.55 4.53
N LYS A 368 11.89 16.98 3.36
CA LYS A 368 11.46 17.72 2.18
C LYS A 368 10.00 17.41 1.88
N LEU A 369 9.20 18.43 1.64
CA LEU A 369 7.82 18.30 1.14
C LEU A 369 7.79 18.69 -0.34
N VAL A 370 7.17 17.85 -1.17
CA VAL A 370 6.90 18.16 -2.58
C VAL A 370 5.43 17.88 -2.86
N HIS A 371 4.76 18.83 -3.48
CA HIS A 371 3.38 18.67 -3.93
C HIS A 371 3.35 18.00 -5.30
N ILE A 372 2.51 16.98 -5.42
CA ILE A 372 2.18 16.31 -6.68
C ILE A 372 0.83 16.84 -7.12
N GLU A 373 0.86 17.63 -8.18
CA GLU A 373 -0.35 18.22 -8.75
C GLU A 373 -1.15 17.13 -9.47
N SER A 374 -2.35 16.89 -9.01
CA SER A 374 -3.27 15.91 -9.60
C SER A 374 -4.71 16.33 -9.36
N SER A 375 -5.59 16.01 -10.30
CA SER A 375 -7.05 16.10 -10.14
C SER A 375 -7.68 14.74 -9.80
N GLU A 376 -6.87 13.71 -9.67
CA GLU A 376 -7.34 12.30 -9.56
C GLU A 376 -7.49 11.82 -8.11
N GLY A 377 -7.33 12.72 -7.12
CA GLY A 377 -7.45 12.36 -5.70
C GLY A 377 -6.29 11.50 -5.24
N HIS A 378 -6.58 10.58 -4.33
CA HIS A 378 -5.58 9.66 -3.76
C HIS A 378 -4.84 8.85 -4.85
N ASP A 379 -5.53 8.42 -5.91
CA ASP A 379 -4.91 7.69 -7.03
C ASP A 379 -3.83 8.49 -7.76
N GLY A 380 -3.71 9.80 -7.53
CA GLY A 380 -2.61 10.61 -8.07
C GLY A 380 -1.23 10.02 -7.80
N PHE A 381 -1.04 9.29 -6.69
CA PHE A 381 0.24 8.62 -6.40
C PHE A 381 0.55 7.43 -7.33
N LEU A 382 -0.44 6.93 -8.05
CA LEU A 382 -0.30 5.86 -9.05
C LEU A 382 -0.35 6.38 -10.49
N ILE A 383 -0.68 7.65 -10.69
CA ILE A 383 -0.95 8.21 -12.02
C ILE A 383 0.10 9.25 -12.41
N GLU A 384 0.51 10.08 -11.45
CA GLU A 384 1.41 11.22 -11.69
C GLU A 384 2.89 10.82 -11.67
N TYR A 385 3.23 9.69 -12.26
CA TYR A 385 4.59 9.16 -12.20
C TYR A 385 5.68 10.08 -12.77
N PRO A 386 5.47 10.96 -13.78
CA PRO A 386 6.54 11.87 -14.20
C PRO A 386 6.94 12.87 -13.11
N GLN A 387 5.98 13.34 -12.31
CA GLN A 387 6.26 14.22 -11.17
C GLN A 387 6.91 13.43 -10.03
N ILE A 388 6.42 12.22 -9.75
CA ILE A 388 6.91 11.32 -8.69
C ILE A 388 8.34 10.89 -8.99
N ASP A 389 8.60 10.37 -10.20
CA ASP A 389 9.93 9.95 -10.65
C ASP A 389 10.96 11.08 -10.51
N ARG A 390 10.64 12.25 -11.03
CA ARG A 390 11.51 13.43 -10.93
C ARG A 390 11.80 13.81 -9.49
N ALA A 391 10.78 13.90 -8.64
CA ALA A 391 10.93 14.33 -7.25
C ALA A 391 11.80 13.36 -6.44
N ILE A 392 11.61 12.04 -6.65
CA ILE A 392 12.37 11.01 -5.93
C ILE A 392 13.82 10.96 -6.46
N ARG A 393 14.04 11.02 -7.78
CA ARG A 393 15.41 11.03 -8.34
C ARG A 393 16.21 12.23 -7.85
N GLU A 394 15.67 13.45 -7.92
CA GLU A 394 16.33 14.65 -7.41
C GLU A 394 16.66 14.53 -5.91
N PHE A 395 15.79 13.88 -5.14
CA PHE A 395 16.02 13.63 -3.72
C PHE A 395 17.16 12.62 -3.51
N MET A 396 17.19 11.52 -4.27
CA MET A 396 18.20 10.47 -4.15
C MET A 396 19.57 10.90 -4.69
N GLU A 397 19.62 11.68 -5.76
CA GLU A 397 20.90 12.21 -6.31
C GLU A 397 21.62 13.08 -5.31
N ARG A 398 20.93 13.94 -4.59
CA ARG A 398 21.52 14.75 -3.51
C ARG A 398 22.08 13.93 -2.35
N LEU A 399 21.60 12.67 -2.16
CA LEU A 399 22.16 11.73 -1.19
C LEU A 399 23.55 11.27 -1.60
N ASN A 400 23.76 11.01 -2.88
CA ASN A 400 25.04 10.51 -3.41
C ASN A 400 26.13 11.58 -3.41
N VAL A 401 25.79 12.84 -3.66
CA VAL A 401 26.74 13.97 -3.62
C VAL A 401 27.26 14.24 -2.20
N SER A 402 26.41 14.10 -1.17
CA SER A 402 26.83 14.30 0.22
C SER A 402 27.75 13.20 0.78
N HIS A 403 27.84 12.04 0.11
CA HIS A 403 28.73 10.93 0.49
C HIS A 403 30.06 10.90 -0.29
N ASN A 404 30.23 11.74 -1.30
CA ASN A 404 31.46 11.87 -2.04
C ASN A 404 31.89 13.35 -2.19
N PRO A 405 32.46 13.99 -1.15
CA PRO A 405 32.84 15.40 -1.19
C PRO A 405 34.02 15.68 -2.16
N SER A 406 34.63 14.66 -2.77
CA SER A 406 35.73 14.78 -3.72
C SER A 406 35.29 14.81 -5.20
N ALA A 407 34.01 14.94 -5.50
CA ALA A 407 33.48 15.01 -6.87
C ALA A 407 33.06 16.44 -7.32
N LEU A 408 33.56 17.50 -6.62
CA LEU A 408 33.45 18.90 -7.04
C LEU A 408 34.82 19.44 -7.47
#